data_b8a2b265453e8bb3e2c6ef485fada835
#
_entry.id   b8a2b265453e8bb3e2c6ef485fada835
#
_cell.length_a   1.000
_cell.length_b   1.000
_cell.length_c   1.000
_cell.angle_alpha   90.00
_cell.angle_beta   90.00
_cell.angle_gamma   90.00
#
_symmetry.space_group_name_H-M   'P 1'
#
loop_
_entity.id
_entity.type
_entity.pdbx_description
1 polymer ?
#
loop_
_entity_poly.entity_id
_entity_poly.type
_entity_poly.pdbx_seq_one_letter_code
_entity_poly.pdbx_strand_id
1 'polypeptide(L)'
;MKKLILISLFLASFVSLLSADSWDCSADTDCPDGTTCNSNSNTCIMTKGKVSDYAAITLSLGENSPNSRGSDRIFVKNPANDLVLGQLAVNSYAGGGEGQLYFIKELTTDIAVYPSSIKFENFKLIYDANGNGIADSSEKTVAEGVAEGFGIKFELHQKDQAFKMNQTENLLIVGSFSSEKEVTDIAKFNATVKNNYIVTKTYKGEGDIAATSPIVFPSFAFEPEKGYFLLSAGQHFPKAPSWKEMNKEQEIMHLRLKALDGANELLALKIDLSSQTVSFGNGVKKISLCSDPDNDGKCNETLSELSDFAEPQQSVMFQIPSGRISLSEGDETFLVVKADLDFYKDQNTTFYINDSAVTLKSRQKIAGTPVKTETFKYSCKEDDPDCQLKPEEKTDEEESGDSGCSLLFVD
;
A
#
# COMPACT_ATOMS: atom_id res chain seq x y z
N MET A 1 39.13 58.81 3.98
CA MET A 1 38.34 58.58 5.19
C MET A 1 36.85 58.66 4.85
N LYS A 2 36.27 57.67 4.14
CA LYS A 2 34.82 57.57 3.87
C LYS A 2 34.56 56.10 3.39
N LYS A 3 34.75 55.10 4.26
CA LYS A 3 34.38 53.72 4.00
C LYS A 3 34.31 52.87 5.28
N LEU A 4 33.65 53.36 6.33
CA LEU A 4 33.56 52.63 7.59
C LEU A 4 32.27 52.84 8.37
N ILE A 5 31.15 53.22 7.73
CA ILE A 5 29.86 53.46 8.43
C ILE A 5 28.68 52.64 7.78
N LEU A 6 28.96 51.66 6.95
CA LEU A 6 27.87 50.89 6.29
C LEU A 6 27.78 49.40 6.68
N ILE A 7 28.49 48.97 7.73
CA ILE A 7 28.45 47.56 8.18
C ILE A 7 27.74 47.36 9.52
N SER A 8 27.39 48.43 10.25
CA SER A 8 26.75 48.26 11.56
C SER A 8 25.23 48.41 11.57
N LEU A 9 24.59 48.53 10.40
CA LEU A 9 23.12 48.60 10.30
C LEU A 9 22.46 47.31 9.74
N PHE A 10 23.21 46.25 9.42
CA PHE A 10 22.68 45.00 8.92
C PHE A 10 22.69 43.83 9.94
N LEU A 11 23.16 44.10 11.17
CA LEU A 11 23.19 43.08 12.22
C LEU A 11 22.10 43.25 13.30
N ALA A 12 21.20 44.23 13.15
CA ALA A 12 20.13 44.46 14.12
C ALA A 12 18.73 43.99 13.69
N SER A 13 18.62 43.28 12.54
CA SER A 13 17.30 42.86 12.02
C SER A 13 17.11 41.34 11.97
N PHE A 14 17.95 40.56 12.59
CA PHE A 14 17.83 39.08 12.64
C PHE A 14 17.61 38.53 14.05
N VAL A 15 17.06 39.35 14.96
CA VAL A 15 16.42 38.85 16.17
C VAL A 15 14.92 38.99 15.98
N SER A 16 14.36 38.42 14.92
CA SER A 16 12.93 38.18 14.81
C SER A 16 12.65 36.82 15.43
N LEU A 17 12.28 36.88 16.70
CA LEU A 17 11.14 36.16 17.26
C LEU A 17 10.99 34.71 16.77
N LEU A 18 11.81 33.82 17.31
CA LEU A 18 11.37 32.50 17.62
C LEU A 18 10.26 32.62 18.68
N SER A 19 9.07 33.07 18.26
CA SER A 19 7.89 32.84 19.06
C SER A 19 7.67 31.33 19.04
N ALA A 20 7.94 30.67 20.15
CA ALA A 20 7.39 29.36 20.39
C ALA A 20 5.89 29.49 20.13
N ASP A 21 5.39 28.83 19.07
CA ASP A 21 3.95 28.70 18.89
C ASP A 21 3.48 27.77 20.01
N SER A 22 3.13 28.39 21.13
CA SER A 22 2.46 27.72 22.24
C SER A 22 1.07 27.34 21.74
N TRP A 23 0.51 26.31 22.30
CA TRP A 23 -0.88 25.96 22.06
C TRP A 23 -1.74 27.01 22.79
N ASP A 24 -1.99 28.12 22.11
CA ASP A 24 -2.72 29.22 22.69
C ASP A 24 -4.18 28.85 22.92
N CYS A 25 -4.66 29.12 24.12
CA CYS A 25 -6.03 28.84 24.50
C CYS A 25 -6.62 30.01 25.29
N SER A 26 -7.93 30.19 25.17
CA SER A 26 -8.71 31.12 26.00
C SER A 26 -9.67 30.37 26.93
N ALA A 27 -9.98 29.13 26.60
CA ALA A 27 -10.85 28.23 27.36
C ALA A 27 -10.40 26.78 27.19
N ASP A 28 -10.88 25.86 28.05
CA ASP A 28 -10.59 24.42 27.96
C ASP A 28 -11.07 23.80 26.64
N THR A 29 -12.08 24.37 26.02
CA THR A 29 -12.59 23.95 24.71
C THR A 29 -11.62 24.19 23.55
N ASP A 30 -10.63 25.03 23.75
CA ASP A 30 -9.59 25.32 22.76
C ASP A 30 -8.44 24.31 22.84
N CYS A 31 -8.45 23.46 23.86
CA CYS A 31 -7.41 22.51 24.15
C CYS A 31 -7.80 21.10 23.71
N PRO A 32 -6.82 20.28 23.25
CA PRO A 32 -7.05 18.88 22.94
C PRO A 32 -7.53 18.07 24.15
N ASP A 33 -8.22 16.95 23.87
CA ASP A 33 -8.67 16.01 24.91
C ASP A 33 -7.52 15.59 25.83
N GLY A 34 -7.76 15.67 27.16
CA GLY A 34 -6.76 15.36 28.18
C GLY A 34 -5.88 16.53 28.60
N THR A 35 -6.16 17.72 28.08
CA THR A 35 -5.48 18.96 28.45
C THR A 35 -6.48 20.03 28.90
N THR A 36 -5.99 21.02 29.66
CA THR A 36 -6.78 22.20 30.09
C THR A 36 -6.03 23.47 29.78
N CYS A 37 -6.78 24.55 29.58
CA CYS A 37 -6.21 25.86 29.37
C CYS A 37 -5.63 26.43 30.66
N ASN A 38 -4.34 26.74 30.67
CA ASN A 38 -3.74 27.49 31.75
C ASN A 38 -3.99 28.99 31.52
N SER A 39 -4.93 29.56 32.26
CA SER A 39 -5.33 30.94 32.15
C SER A 39 -4.19 31.95 32.45
N ASN A 40 -3.12 31.54 33.11
CA ASN A 40 -1.98 32.42 33.39
C ASN A 40 -0.98 32.50 32.24
N SER A 41 -0.88 31.46 31.45
CA SER A 41 0.00 31.40 30.27
C SER A 41 -0.75 31.43 28.96
N ASN A 42 -2.08 31.29 28.96
CA ASN A 42 -2.93 31.08 27.81
C ASN A 42 -2.48 29.87 26.94
N THR A 43 -1.99 28.84 27.59
CA THR A 43 -1.49 27.62 26.91
C THR A 43 -2.16 26.35 27.43
N CYS A 44 -2.36 25.39 26.54
CA CYS A 44 -2.88 24.10 26.94
C CYS A 44 -1.84 23.31 27.73
N ILE A 45 -2.22 22.81 28.91
CA ILE A 45 -1.38 21.98 29.77
C ILE A 45 -2.07 20.65 30.06
N MET A 46 -1.30 19.58 30.20
CA MET A 46 -1.86 18.26 30.56
C MET A 46 -2.36 18.22 31.99
N THR A 47 -3.54 17.68 32.19
CA THR A 47 -4.21 17.63 33.51
C THR A 47 -3.87 16.40 34.32
N LYS A 48 -3.39 15.32 33.72
CA LYS A 48 -3.03 14.08 34.42
C LYS A 48 -2.00 13.23 33.66
N GLY A 49 -1.00 12.73 34.37
CA GLY A 49 -0.15 11.60 33.99
C GLY A 49 1.34 11.89 34.09
N LYS A 50 2.11 10.97 34.61
CA LYS A 50 3.56 10.93 34.44
C LYS A 50 3.85 10.54 32.99
N VAL A 51 4.55 11.38 32.30
CA VAL A 51 4.93 11.23 30.91
C VAL A 51 6.39 10.76 30.87
N SER A 52 6.73 9.75 30.10
CA SER A 52 8.11 9.25 29.97
C SER A 52 9.03 10.25 29.23
N ASP A 53 10.35 10.10 29.32
CA ASP A 53 11.34 11.13 28.92
C ASP A 53 11.49 11.34 27.39
N TYR A 54 10.70 10.65 26.56
CA TYR A 54 10.75 10.75 25.11
C TYR A 54 9.35 10.89 24.52
N ALA A 55 9.10 11.98 23.83
CA ALA A 55 7.90 12.15 23.02
C ALA A 55 8.31 12.18 21.56
N ALA A 56 7.62 11.44 20.72
CA ALA A 56 7.86 11.43 19.30
C ALA A 56 6.56 11.22 18.53
N ILE A 57 6.47 11.82 17.36
CA ILE A 57 5.49 11.44 16.33
C ILE A 57 6.19 10.50 15.36
N THR A 58 5.60 9.35 15.10
CA THR A 58 6.01 8.48 13.99
C THR A 58 4.92 8.45 12.94
N LEU A 59 5.35 8.46 11.70
CA LEU A 59 4.47 8.36 10.54
C LEU A 59 4.77 7.08 9.79
N SER A 60 3.72 6.40 9.40
CA SER A 60 3.79 5.18 8.58
C SER A 60 2.65 5.15 7.57
N LEU A 61 2.73 4.24 6.61
CA LEU A 61 1.60 3.96 5.75
C LEU A 61 0.46 3.39 6.59
N GLY A 62 -0.73 3.95 6.42
CA GLY A 62 -1.92 3.46 7.11
C GLY A 62 -2.34 2.08 6.60
N GLU A 63 -2.97 1.31 7.46
CA GLU A 63 -3.39 -0.07 7.16
C GLU A 63 -4.38 -0.15 5.99
N ASN A 64 -5.28 0.83 5.91
CA ASN A 64 -6.30 0.95 4.89
C ASN A 64 -5.92 1.91 3.76
N SER A 65 -4.62 2.20 3.60
CA SER A 65 -4.14 2.94 2.44
C SER A 65 -4.47 2.19 1.15
N PRO A 66 -4.88 2.88 0.07
CA PRO A 66 -4.98 2.25 -1.23
C PRO A 66 -3.72 1.44 -1.52
N ASN A 67 -3.87 0.26 -2.10
CA ASN A 67 -2.73 -0.58 -2.40
C ASN A 67 -2.77 -1.05 -3.85
N SER A 68 -1.61 -1.14 -4.45
CA SER A 68 -1.41 -1.67 -5.79
C SER A 68 -0.95 -3.13 -5.76
N ARG A 69 -1.35 -3.89 -4.73
CA ARG A 69 -1.01 -5.32 -4.69
C ARG A 69 -1.42 -5.98 -5.99
N GLY A 70 -0.54 -6.77 -6.51
CA GLY A 70 -0.78 -7.48 -7.76
C GLY A 70 -0.56 -6.65 -9.03
N SER A 71 -0.36 -5.35 -8.95
CA SER A 71 -0.09 -4.47 -10.10
C SER A 71 0.94 -3.42 -9.71
N ASP A 72 1.57 -2.78 -10.71
CA ASP A 72 2.44 -1.62 -10.46
C ASP A 72 1.65 -0.31 -10.27
N ARG A 73 0.32 -0.35 -10.46
CA ARG A 73 -0.56 0.82 -10.39
C ARG A 73 -2.03 0.46 -10.16
N ILE A 74 -2.79 1.42 -9.68
CA ILE A 74 -4.24 1.35 -9.51
C ILE A 74 -4.88 2.12 -10.66
N PHE A 75 -5.79 1.49 -11.42
CA PHE A 75 -6.48 2.15 -12.53
C PHE A 75 -7.72 2.90 -12.07
N VAL A 76 -7.83 4.16 -12.49
CA VAL A 76 -8.93 5.07 -12.16
C VAL A 76 -9.47 5.73 -13.43
N LYS A 77 -10.71 6.19 -13.39
CA LYS A 77 -11.32 6.92 -14.50
C LYS A 77 -10.68 8.31 -14.66
N ASN A 78 -10.69 8.85 -15.88
CA ASN A 78 -10.31 10.22 -16.17
C ASN A 78 -11.59 11.09 -16.37
N PRO A 79 -11.79 12.19 -15.61
CA PRO A 79 -11.01 12.65 -14.47
C PRO A 79 -11.22 11.80 -13.20
N ALA A 80 -10.21 11.78 -12.31
CA ALA A 80 -10.30 11.22 -10.97
C ALA A 80 -10.44 12.37 -9.96
N ASN A 81 -11.65 12.59 -9.48
CA ASN A 81 -11.95 13.65 -8.51
C ASN A 81 -11.93 13.08 -7.09
N ASP A 82 -11.41 13.87 -6.14
CA ASP A 82 -11.32 13.51 -4.72
C ASP A 82 -10.74 12.10 -4.47
N LEU A 83 -9.71 11.75 -5.27
CA LEU A 83 -9.04 10.47 -5.19
C LEU A 83 -8.18 10.38 -3.92
N VAL A 84 -8.39 9.36 -3.10
CA VAL A 84 -7.51 9.06 -1.98
C VAL A 84 -6.20 8.50 -2.52
N LEU A 85 -5.12 9.25 -2.37
CA LEU A 85 -3.77 8.84 -2.79
C LEU A 85 -3.13 7.93 -1.77
N GLY A 86 -3.43 8.13 -0.50
CA GLY A 86 -2.91 7.33 0.58
C GLY A 86 -3.46 7.69 1.94
N GLN A 87 -3.33 6.75 2.86
CA GLN A 87 -3.60 6.92 4.28
C GLN A 87 -2.28 6.96 5.03
N LEU A 88 -2.08 7.99 5.86
CA LEU A 88 -0.98 8.14 6.80
C LEU A 88 -1.46 7.72 8.18
N ALA A 89 -0.77 6.79 8.81
CA ALA A 89 -0.93 6.51 10.22
C ALA A 89 0.03 7.38 11.03
N VAL A 90 -0.52 8.21 11.90
CA VAL A 90 0.21 9.09 12.80
C VAL A 90 0.16 8.49 14.19
N ASN A 91 1.29 8.00 14.68
CA ASN A 91 1.41 7.46 16.02
C ASN A 91 2.08 8.51 16.90
N SER A 92 1.42 8.94 17.95
CA SER A 92 1.99 9.82 18.95
C SER A 92 2.35 9.02 20.20
N TYR A 93 3.62 9.11 20.61
CA TYR A 93 4.11 8.50 21.82
C TYR A 93 4.28 9.57 22.91
N ALA A 94 3.71 9.30 24.07
CA ALA A 94 3.98 10.11 25.23
C ALA A 94 5.40 9.84 25.74
N GLY A 95 6.25 10.82 25.61
CA GLY A 95 7.58 10.77 26.17
C GLY A 95 7.71 11.69 27.37
N GLY A 96 8.65 11.44 28.25
CA GLY A 96 8.81 12.08 29.53
C GLY A 96 9.01 13.59 29.50
N GLY A 97 8.35 14.19 30.39
CA GLY A 97 8.36 15.62 30.65
C GLY A 97 6.94 16.18 30.73
N GLU A 98 6.70 17.08 31.64
CA GLU A 98 5.40 17.68 31.87
C GLU A 98 4.76 18.17 30.55
N GLY A 99 3.72 17.48 30.12
CA GLY A 99 2.74 18.00 29.19
C GLY A 99 3.21 18.36 27.78
N GLN A 100 4.12 17.61 27.18
CA GLN A 100 4.49 17.88 25.79
C GLN A 100 3.47 17.28 24.82
N LEU A 101 2.67 18.13 24.20
CA LEU A 101 1.81 17.78 23.08
C LEU A 101 2.56 18.05 21.80
N TYR A 102 2.47 17.10 20.88
CA TYR A 102 3.04 17.23 19.55
C TYR A 102 1.94 17.48 18.53
N PHE A 103 2.21 18.29 17.58
CA PHE A 103 1.36 18.49 16.42
C PHE A 103 2.19 18.64 15.15
N ILE A 104 1.61 18.28 14.02
CA ILE A 104 2.21 18.50 12.71
C ILE A 104 1.85 19.93 12.30
N LYS A 105 2.86 20.78 12.12
CA LYS A 105 2.65 22.14 11.61
C LYS A 105 2.57 22.16 10.09
N GLU A 106 3.45 21.41 9.45
CA GLU A 106 3.55 21.36 8.01
C GLU A 106 3.78 19.91 7.56
N LEU A 107 3.09 19.53 6.49
CA LEU A 107 3.30 18.28 5.78
C LEU A 107 3.46 18.61 4.31
N THR A 108 4.51 18.14 3.67
CA THR A 108 4.70 18.27 2.23
C THR A 108 4.69 16.89 1.59
N THR A 109 4.00 16.79 0.47
CA THR A 109 3.91 15.57 -0.33
C THR A 109 4.44 15.85 -1.73
N ASP A 110 5.44 15.12 -2.19
CA ASP A 110 5.86 15.16 -3.60
C ASP A 110 4.82 14.46 -4.45
N ILE A 111 4.46 15.06 -5.58
CA ILE A 111 3.59 14.47 -6.59
C ILE A 111 4.41 14.19 -7.84
N ALA A 112 4.60 12.92 -8.16
CA ALA A 112 5.20 12.50 -9.40
C ALA A 112 4.11 12.19 -10.43
N VAL A 113 4.17 12.80 -11.60
CA VAL A 113 3.23 12.58 -12.70
C VAL A 113 3.99 12.26 -14.01
N TYR A 114 3.45 11.31 -14.75
CA TYR A 114 3.96 10.94 -16.05
C TYR A 114 2.82 10.48 -16.98
N PRO A 115 2.64 11.05 -18.15
CA PRO A 115 3.36 12.22 -18.70
C PRO A 115 2.97 13.53 -18.02
N SER A 116 3.73 14.59 -18.26
CA SER A 116 3.49 15.92 -17.69
C SER A 116 2.18 16.60 -18.09
N SER A 117 1.43 15.98 -18.99
CA SER A 117 0.09 16.43 -19.37
C SER A 117 -1.00 16.12 -18.34
N ILE A 118 -0.70 15.31 -17.35
CA ILE A 118 -1.61 15.08 -16.21
C ILE A 118 -1.60 16.34 -15.35
N LYS A 119 -2.78 16.91 -15.15
CA LYS A 119 -3.02 18.03 -14.25
C LYS A 119 -3.45 17.49 -12.89
N PHE A 120 -3.11 18.21 -11.84
CA PHE A 120 -3.51 17.89 -10.48
C PHE A 120 -3.92 19.14 -9.71
N GLU A 121 -4.95 19.02 -8.89
CA GLU A 121 -5.54 20.13 -8.15
C GLU A 121 -6.36 19.65 -6.94
N ASN A 122 -6.91 20.59 -6.18
CA ASN A 122 -7.86 20.33 -5.09
C ASN A 122 -7.33 19.35 -4.03
N PHE A 123 -6.07 19.52 -3.63
CA PHE A 123 -5.50 18.68 -2.58
C PHE A 123 -6.07 19.01 -1.22
N LYS A 124 -6.40 17.97 -0.47
CA LYS A 124 -6.91 18.04 0.89
C LYS A 124 -6.22 17.01 1.78
N LEU A 125 -6.01 17.38 3.03
CA LEU A 125 -5.68 16.45 4.09
C LEU A 125 -6.93 16.27 4.94
N ILE A 126 -7.43 15.04 5.03
CA ILE A 126 -8.70 14.70 5.71
C ILE A 126 -8.38 13.84 6.93
N TYR A 127 -9.04 14.11 8.04
CA TYR A 127 -8.96 13.27 9.23
C TYR A 127 -9.87 12.06 9.08
N ASP A 128 -9.26 10.88 8.91
CA ASP A 128 -9.95 9.61 8.76
C ASP A 128 -10.33 9.07 10.15
N ALA A 129 -11.46 9.53 10.65
CA ALA A 129 -11.90 9.29 12.02
C ALA A 129 -12.27 7.83 12.30
N ASN A 130 -12.72 7.11 11.28
CA ASN A 130 -13.11 5.70 11.38
C ASN A 130 -11.98 4.74 10.92
N GLY A 131 -10.89 5.28 10.36
CA GLY A 131 -9.73 4.54 9.92
C GLY A 131 -9.95 3.66 8.69
N ASN A 132 -11.03 3.85 7.93
CA ASN A 132 -11.43 2.97 6.83
C ASN A 132 -10.66 3.21 5.52
N GLY A 133 -9.88 4.27 5.42
CA GLY A 133 -9.11 4.64 4.22
C GLY A 133 -9.94 5.26 3.10
N ILE A 134 -11.19 5.65 3.37
CA ILE A 134 -12.14 6.25 2.43
C ILE A 134 -12.44 7.67 2.89
N ALA A 135 -12.40 8.64 1.97
CA ALA A 135 -12.79 10.01 2.29
C ALA A 135 -14.33 10.13 2.38
N ASP A 136 -14.83 10.07 3.59
CA ASP A 136 -16.26 10.17 3.86
C ASP A 136 -16.70 11.64 3.95
N SER A 137 -17.92 11.96 3.48
CA SER A 137 -18.46 13.32 3.49
C SER A 137 -18.63 13.92 4.90
N SER A 138 -18.65 13.09 5.94
CA SER A 138 -18.73 13.48 7.34
C SER A 138 -17.36 13.78 7.97
N GLU A 139 -16.29 13.46 7.29
CA GLU A 139 -14.94 13.62 7.80
C GLU A 139 -14.41 15.05 7.63
N LYS A 140 -13.57 15.46 8.57
CA LYS A 140 -13.09 16.82 8.62
C LYS A 140 -11.86 17.00 7.71
N THR A 141 -11.92 17.96 6.80
CA THR A 141 -10.72 18.47 6.14
C THR A 141 -9.91 19.27 7.17
N VAL A 142 -8.67 18.82 7.45
CA VAL A 142 -7.77 19.47 8.42
C VAL A 142 -6.85 20.49 7.75
N ALA A 143 -6.55 20.33 6.46
CA ALA A 143 -5.81 21.32 5.69
C ALA A 143 -6.14 21.20 4.20
N GLU A 144 -6.05 22.34 3.49
CA GLU A 144 -6.02 22.37 2.03
C GLU A 144 -4.56 22.44 1.57
N GLY A 145 -4.25 21.71 0.50
CA GLY A 145 -2.91 21.64 -0.05
C GLY A 145 -2.65 22.76 -1.05
N VAL A 146 -1.50 23.39 -0.93
CA VAL A 146 -1.02 24.41 -1.87
C VAL A 146 0.14 23.83 -2.67
N ALA A 147 0.06 23.95 -4.01
CA ALA A 147 1.15 23.52 -4.89
C ALA A 147 2.39 24.40 -4.68
N GLU A 148 3.52 23.78 -4.38
CA GLU A 148 4.80 24.44 -4.14
C GLU A 148 5.92 23.67 -4.85
N GLY A 149 6.31 24.13 -6.02
CA GLY A 149 7.26 23.43 -6.88
C GLY A 149 6.70 22.11 -7.40
N PHE A 150 7.33 20.97 -7.04
CA PHE A 150 6.88 19.62 -7.37
C PHE A 150 6.08 18.96 -6.24
N GLY A 151 5.83 19.67 -5.17
CA GLY A 151 5.15 19.18 -3.98
C GLY A 151 3.84 19.93 -3.71
N ILE A 152 3.08 19.33 -2.80
CA ILE A 152 1.89 19.90 -2.22
C ILE A 152 2.18 20.12 -0.74
N LYS A 153 2.12 21.37 -0.31
CA LYS A 153 2.30 21.76 1.08
C LYS A 153 0.95 21.90 1.77
N PHE A 154 0.82 21.25 2.91
CA PHE A 154 -0.30 21.38 3.83
C PHE A 154 0.18 22.13 5.07
N GLU A 155 -0.45 23.24 5.41
CA GLU A 155 -0.26 23.94 6.66
C GLU A 155 -1.40 23.56 7.61
N LEU A 156 -1.06 22.96 8.74
CA LEU A 156 -2.03 22.46 9.69
C LEU A 156 -2.10 23.42 10.87
N HIS A 157 -3.32 23.78 11.26
CA HIS A 157 -3.54 24.56 12.45
C HIS A 157 -3.67 23.67 13.67
N GLN A 158 -3.05 24.08 14.74
CA GLN A 158 -3.02 23.41 16.03
C GLN A 158 -4.41 22.97 16.54
N LYS A 159 -5.40 23.86 16.47
CA LYS A 159 -6.80 23.62 16.89
C LYS A 159 -7.55 22.56 16.06
N ASP A 160 -7.01 22.24 14.90
CA ASP A 160 -7.63 21.28 13.97
C ASP A 160 -7.05 19.88 14.09
N GLN A 161 -6.06 19.71 14.98
CA GLN A 161 -5.39 18.46 15.25
C GLN A 161 -5.63 18.03 16.70
N ALA A 162 -6.20 16.87 16.88
CA ALA A 162 -6.33 16.25 18.18
C ALA A 162 -5.65 14.87 18.15
N PHE A 163 -4.32 14.87 17.94
CA PHE A 163 -3.59 13.59 18.08
C PHE A 163 -3.61 13.17 19.53
N LYS A 164 -4.39 12.14 19.79
CA LYS A 164 -4.47 11.54 21.12
C LYS A 164 -3.19 10.78 21.41
N MET A 165 -2.60 11.07 22.55
CA MET A 165 -1.36 10.41 22.98
C MET A 165 -1.55 8.90 23.11
N ASN A 166 -0.56 8.12 22.65
CA ASN A 166 -0.58 6.65 22.63
C ASN A 166 -1.71 6.04 21.79
N GLN A 167 -2.18 6.77 20.79
CA GLN A 167 -3.15 6.30 19.81
C GLN A 167 -2.61 6.51 18.41
N THR A 168 -3.09 5.71 17.49
CA THR A 168 -2.87 5.90 16.07
C THR A 168 -4.04 6.71 15.51
N GLU A 169 -3.73 7.82 14.86
CA GLU A 169 -4.68 8.64 14.14
C GLU A 169 -4.38 8.55 12.63
N ASN A 170 -5.40 8.57 11.81
CA ASN A 170 -5.23 8.40 10.38
C ASN A 170 -5.56 9.70 9.63
N LEU A 171 -4.73 10.02 8.64
CA LEU A 171 -4.91 11.13 7.73
C LEU A 171 -4.96 10.62 6.30
N LEU A 172 -5.91 11.09 5.51
CA LEU A 172 -5.98 10.81 4.07
C LEU A 172 -5.40 11.99 3.28
N ILE A 173 -4.55 11.67 2.32
CA ILE A 173 -4.14 12.61 1.29
C ILE A 173 -5.05 12.41 0.09
N VAL A 174 -5.82 13.43 -0.23
CA VAL A 174 -6.83 13.41 -1.29
C VAL A 174 -6.47 14.46 -2.34
N GLY A 175 -6.67 14.14 -3.62
CA GLY A 175 -6.42 15.08 -4.71
C GLY A 175 -7.24 14.75 -5.96
N SER A 176 -7.34 15.71 -6.86
CA SER A 176 -8.02 15.54 -8.15
C SER A 176 -7.00 15.53 -9.29
N PHE A 177 -7.17 14.60 -10.21
CA PHE A 177 -6.28 14.41 -11.35
C PHE A 177 -7.07 14.34 -12.65
N SER A 178 -6.53 14.94 -13.71
CA SER A 178 -7.15 14.90 -15.02
C SER A 178 -6.11 14.93 -16.14
N SER A 179 -6.47 14.44 -17.31
CA SER A 179 -5.69 14.58 -18.52
C SER A 179 -6.60 15.07 -19.66
N GLU A 180 -6.17 16.13 -20.36
CA GLU A 180 -6.82 16.64 -21.57
C GLU A 180 -6.39 15.88 -22.84
N LYS A 181 -5.34 15.07 -22.73
CA LYS A 181 -4.82 14.25 -23.84
C LYS A 181 -5.35 12.83 -23.73
N GLU A 182 -5.39 12.15 -24.86
CA GLU A 182 -5.69 10.72 -24.89
C GLU A 182 -4.81 9.98 -23.88
N VAL A 183 -5.46 9.21 -23.02
CA VAL A 183 -4.80 8.46 -21.96
C VAL A 183 -4.23 7.17 -22.53
N THR A 184 -2.98 6.88 -22.19
CA THR A 184 -2.29 5.63 -22.51
C THR A 184 -2.07 4.83 -21.24
N ASP A 185 -1.81 3.53 -21.36
CA ASP A 185 -1.55 2.66 -20.22
C ASP A 185 -0.27 2.99 -19.43
N ILE A 186 0.59 3.84 -19.97
CA ILE A 186 1.80 4.33 -19.27
C ILE A 186 1.58 5.59 -18.45
N ALA A 187 0.43 6.25 -18.61
CA ALA A 187 0.10 7.45 -17.83
C ALA A 187 -0.05 7.08 -16.35
N LYS A 188 0.80 7.63 -15.47
CA LYS A 188 0.78 7.33 -14.04
C LYS A 188 1.15 8.51 -13.16
N PHE A 189 0.69 8.46 -11.93
CA PHE A 189 1.00 9.44 -10.89
C PHE A 189 1.02 8.78 -9.50
N ASN A 190 1.81 9.33 -8.59
CA ASN A 190 1.86 8.89 -7.20
C ASN A 190 2.26 10.02 -6.27
N ALA A 191 2.07 9.79 -4.98
CA ALA A 191 2.47 10.68 -3.91
C ALA A 191 3.57 10.05 -3.05
N THR A 192 4.44 10.88 -2.48
CA THR A 192 5.50 10.47 -1.55
C THR A 192 5.66 11.50 -0.45
N VAL A 193 5.64 11.06 0.80
CA VAL A 193 5.97 11.89 1.96
C VAL A 193 7.37 11.53 2.43
N LYS A 194 8.26 12.52 2.49
CA LYS A 194 9.64 12.37 2.97
C LYS A 194 9.77 12.96 4.38
N ASN A 195 10.68 12.44 5.18
CA ASN A 195 10.87 12.88 6.56
C ASN A 195 11.18 14.38 6.70
N ASN A 196 12.01 14.91 5.81
CA ASN A 196 12.37 16.32 5.82
C ASN A 196 11.24 17.27 5.37
N TYR A 197 10.09 16.73 5.00
CA TYR A 197 8.90 17.46 4.59
C TYR A 197 7.83 17.54 5.69
N ILE A 198 8.17 17.10 6.90
CA ILE A 198 7.26 17.12 8.02
C ILE A 198 7.87 18.01 9.10
N VAL A 199 7.17 19.06 9.44
CA VAL A 199 7.55 19.96 10.54
C VAL A 199 6.58 19.69 11.68
N THR A 200 7.13 19.24 12.80
CA THR A 200 6.37 19.07 14.05
C THR A 200 6.75 20.14 15.04
N LYS A 201 5.83 20.47 15.90
CA LYS A 201 6.06 21.40 17.01
C LYS A 201 5.51 20.86 18.32
N THR A 202 6.15 21.27 19.40
CA THR A 202 5.64 21.13 20.75
C THR A 202 5.32 22.51 21.30
N TYR A 203 4.67 22.59 22.44
CA TYR A 203 4.48 23.87 23.11
C TYR A 203 5.80 24.52 23.57
N LYS A 204 6.91 23.77 23.61
CA LYS A 204 8.26 24.28 23.98
C LYS A 204 9.15 24.58 22.77
N GLY A 205 8.73 24.31 21.55
CA GLY A 205 9.52 24.52 20.35
C GLY A 205 9.37 23.44 19.28
N GLU A 206 10.39 23.26 18.44
CA GLU A 206 10.38 22.21 17.42
C GLU A 206 10.39 20.82 18.06
N GLY A 207 9.58 19.92 17.52
CA GLY A 207 9.51 18.54 17.95
C GLY A 207 10.32 17.62 17.04
N ASP A 208 10.78 16.53 17.61
CA ASP A 208 11.47 15.49 16.83
C ASP A 208 10.47 14.53 16.20
N ILE A 209 10.75 14.14 14.97
CA ILE A 209 10.09 13.01 14.30
C ILE A 209 11.00 11.81 14.48
N ALA A 210 10.50 10.74 15.08
CA ALA A 210 11.24 9.50 15.09
C ALA A 210 11.43 9.03 13.65
N ALA A 211 12.68 8.83 13.26
CA ALA A 211 13.13 8.58 11.91
C ALA A 211 12.25 7.57 11.18
N THR A 212 11.82 7.95 10.01
CA THR A 212 11.05 7.09 9.14
C THR A 212 11.68 7.04 7.76
N SER A 213 11.55 5.92 7.10
CA SER A 213 11.80 5.85 5.66
C SER A 213 10.75 6.69 4.93
N PRO A 214 11.03 7.19 3.72
CA PRO A 214 10.02 7.85 2.92
C PRO A 214 8.77 6.99 2.78
N ILE A 215 7.59 7.58 2.98
CA ILE A 215 6.32 6.90 2.80
C ILE A 215 5.92 7.09 1.34
N VAL A 216 6.01 6.01 0.57
CA VAL A 216 5.65 5.99 -0.85
C VAL A 216 4.26 5.39 -0.98
N PHE A 217 3.34 6.17 -1.50
CA PHE A 217 2.00 5.69 -1.82
C PHE A 217 1.97 4.95 -3.15
N PRO A 218 0.96 4.11 -3.39
CA PRO A 218 0.85 3.38 -4.64
C PRO A 218 0.77 4.33 -5.84
N SER A 219 1.21 3.85 -6.99
CA SER A 219 1.03 4.55 -8.24
C SER A 219 -0.40 4.38 -8.75
N PHE A 220 -0.95 5.42 -9.33
CA PHE A 220 -2.23 5.42 -10.02
C PHE A 220 -2.00 5.63 -11.51
N ALA A 221 -2.94 5.16 -12.31
CA ALA A 221 -3.00 5.43 -13.74
C ALA A 221 -4.46 5.66 -14.17
N PHE A 222 -4.67 6.46 -15.20
CA PHE A 222 -5.97 6.52 -15.83
C PHE A 222 -6.23 5.26 -16.67
N GLU A 223 -7.48 4.81 -16.69
CA GLU A 223 -7.93 3.79 -17.64
C GLU A 223 -7.69 4.30 -19.07
N PRO A 224 -7.02 3.53 -19.96
CA PRO A 224 -6.85 3.93 -21.35
C PRO A 224 -8.19 4.09 -22.07
N GLU A 225 -8.28 5.05 -22.99
CA GLU A 225 -9.57 5.41 -23.59
C GLU A 225 -9.98 4.50 -24.75
N LYS A 226 -9.02 4.06 -25.60
CA LYS A 226 -9.34 3.33 -26.83
C LYS A 226 -8.38 2.20 -27.16
N GLY A 227 -8.93 1.15 -27.77
CA GLY A 227 -8.16 0.02 -28.28
C GLY A 227 -7.64 -0.92 -27.23
N TYR A 228 -8.13 -0.82 -25.97
CA TYR A 228 -7.64 -1.61 -24.85
C TYR A 228 -8.73 -2.44 -24.18
N PHE A 229 -8.29 -3.58 -23.71
CA PHE A 229 -8.95 -4.40 -22.71
C PHE A 229 -8.13 -4.33 -21.42
N LEU A 230 -8.75 -3.98 -20.32
CA LEU A 230 -8.06 -3.88 -19.04
C LEU A 230 -8.07 -5.24 -18.34
N LEU A 231 -6.89 -5.71 -17.96
CA LEU A 231 -6.71 -6.78 -16.98
C LEU A 231 -5.76 -6.26 -15.90
N SER A 232 -6.26 -6.06 -14.71
CA SER A 232 -5.50 -5.52 -13.59
C SER A 232 -5.79 -6.29 -12.31
N ALA A 233 -5.03 -6.01 -11.25
CA ALA A 233 -5.40 -6.48 -9.93
C ALA A 233 -6.74 -5.87 -9.50
N GLY A 234 -7.60 -6.69 -8.90
CA GLY A 234 -8.83 -6.26 -8.25
C GLY A 234 -8.56 -5.71 -6.85
N GLN A 235 -9.55 -5.04 -6.25
CA GLN A 235 -9.40 -4.41 -4.93
C GLN A 235 -9.13 -5.39 -3.79
N HIS A 236 -9.61 -6.63 -3.91
CA HIS A 236 -9.40 -7.71 -2.93
C HIS A 236 -8.19 -8.59 -3.25
N PHE A 237 -7.18 -8.03 -3.95
CA PHE A 237 -5.98 -8.78 -4.31
C PHE A 237 -5.30 -9.33 -3.05
N PRO A 238 -5.13 -10.67 -2.94
CA PRO A 238 -4.68 -11.28 -1.70
C PRO A 238 -3.25 -10.88 -1.34
N LYS A 239 -2.97 -10.79 -0.05
CA LYS A 239 -1.62 -10.77 0.48
C LYS A 239 -1.09 -12.21 0.50
N ALA A 240 0.19 -12.40 0.17
CA ALA A 240 0.79 -13.72 0.33
C ALA A 240 0.74 -14.14 1.81
N PRO A 241 0.08 -15.27 2.14
CA PRO A 241 0.00 -15.75 3.51
C PRO A 241 1.37 -16.23 3.99
N SER A 242 1.52 -16.35 5.31
CA SER A 242 2.63 -17.11 5.88
C SER A 242 2.49 -18.60 5.51
N TRP A 243 3.59 -19.34 5.51
CA TRP A 243 3.56 -20.77 5.19
C TRP A 243 2.56 -21.58 6.05
N LYS A 244 2.35 -21.19 7.31
CA LYS A 244 1.36 -21.82 8.21
C LYS A 244 -0.09 -21.63 7.76
N GLU A 245 -0.34 -20.58 7.00
CA GLU A 245 -1.65 -20.25 6.45
C GLU A 245 -1.85 -20.77 5.03
N MET A 246 -0.78 -21.29 4.39
CA MET A 246 -0.87 -21.92 3.08
C MET A 246 -1.62 -23.24 3.20
N ASN A 247 -2.69 -23.36 2.46
CA ASN A 247 -3.56 -24.54 2.50
C ASN A 247 -4.14 -24.85 1.12
N LYS A 248 -5.09 -25.77 1.11
CA LYS A 248 -5.88 -26.06 -0.08
C LYS A 248 -6.81 -24.89 -0.39
N GLU A 249 -7.04 -24.67 -1.69
CA GLU A 249 -7.92 -23.62 -2.21
C GLU A 249 -7.53 -22.21 -1.74
N GLN A 250 -6.24 -21.96 -1.58
CA GLN A 250 -5.73 -20.65 -1.26
C GLN A 250 -6.02 -19.67 -2.38
N GLU A 251 -6.69 -18.56 -2.08
CA GLU A 251 -6.83 -17.45 -3.01
C GLU A 251 -5.47 -16.81 -3.24
N ILE A 252 -5.04 -16.74 -4.51
CA ILE A 252 -3.71 -16.24 -4.89
C ILE A 252 -3.77 -14.95 -5.71
N MET A 253 -4.84 -14.76 -6.49
CA MET A 253 -5.08 -13.55 -7.26
C MET A 253 -6.54 -13.17 -7.26
N HIS A 254 -6.81 -11.88 -7.23
CA HIS A 254 -8.09 -11.27 -7.56
C HIS A 254 -7.88 -10.33 -8.75
N LEU A 255 -8.57 -10.57 -9.85
CA LEU A 255 -8.38 -9.92 -11.13
C LEU A 255 -9.60 -9.08 -11.48
N ARG A 256 -9.37 -7.89 -12.02
CA ARG A 256 -10.39 -7.04 -12.61
C ARG A 256 -10.23 -7.05 -14.12
N LEU A 257 -11.30 -7.35 -14.83
CA LEU A 257 -11.38 -7.30 -16.28
C LEU A 257 -12.38 -6.23 -16.68
N LYS A 258 -12.04 -5.43 -17.69
CA LYS A 258 -12.95 -4.40 -18.22
C LYS A 258 -12.76 -4.21 -19.73
N ALA A 259 -13.86 -4.17 -20.44
CA ALA A 259 -13.85 -3.82 -21.85
C ALA A 259 -13.89 -2.28 -21.97
N LEU A 260 -12.76 -1.65 -22.33
CA LEU A 260 -12.64 -0.20 -22.40
C LEU A 260 -13.09 0.38 -23.75
N ASP A 261 -12.97 -0.41 -24.84
CA ASP A 261 -13.29 0.01 -26.20
C ASP A 261 -13.93 -1.14 -26.96
N GLY A 262 -15.26 -1.12 -27.03
CA GLY A 262 -16.06 -2.15 -27.68
C GLY A 262 -16.16 -3.47 -26.88
N ALA A 263 -17.11 -4.30 -27.30
CA ALA A 263 -17.33 -5.59 -26.67
C ALA A 263 -16.17 -6.56 -26.91
N ASN A 264 -15.83 -7.36 -25.92
CA ASN A 264 -14.83 -8.40 -26.04
C ASN A 264 -15.14 -9.64 -25.17
N GLU A 265 -14.44 -10.70 -25.44
CA GLU A 265 -14.60 -11.98 -24.76
C GLU A 265 -13.22 -12.55 -24.43
N LEU A 266 -13.03 -12.96 -23.17
CA LEU A 266 -11.83 -13.65 -22.73
C LEU A 266 -11.93 -15.13 -23.08
N LEU A 267 -11.00 -15.63 -23.90
CA LEU A 267 -10.98 -17.01 -24.38
C LEU A 267 -9.93 -17.86 -23.66
N ALA A 268 -8.81 -17.27 -23.27
CA ALA A 268 -7.81 -17.98 -22.48
C ALA A 268 -7.02 -17.03 -21.59
N LEU A 269 -6.56 -17.57 -20.47
CA LEU A 269 -5.69 -16.87 -19.51
C LEU A 269 -4.55 -17.80 -19.11
N LYS A 270 -3.31 -17.34 -19.33
CA LYS A 270 -2.10 -18.06 -18.92
C LYS A 270 -1.59 -17.50 -17.60
N ILE A 271 -1.18 -18.37 -16.70
CA ILE A 271 -0.51 -18.03 -15.46
C ILE A 271 0.88 -18.64 -15.47
N ASP A 272 1.87 -17.83 -15.20
CA ASP A 272 3.28 -18.20 -15.13
C ASP A 272 3.77 -18.17 -13.68
N LEU A 273 4.75 -19.02 -13.35
CA LEU A 273 5.48 -19.02 -12.10
C LEU A 273 6.88 -18.44 -12.29
N SER A 274 7.30 -17.61 -11.35
CA SER A 274 8.70 -17.14 -11.26
C SER A 274 9.38 -17.89 -10.10
N SER A 275 9.88 -19.09 -10.37
CA SER A 275 10.56 -19.92 -9.37
C SER A 275 11.53 -20.88 -10.06
N GLN A 276 12.58 -21.25 -9.33
CA GLN A 276 13.48 -22.33 -9.72
C GLN A 276 13.17 -23.66 -9.00
N THR A 277 12.41 -23.57 -7.90
CA THR A 277 12.18 -24.70 -6.98
C THR A 277 10.71 -25.13 -6.91
N VAL A 278 9.80 -24.30 -7.41
CA VAL A 278 8.36 -24.56 -7.44
C VAL A 278 7.87 -24.60 -8.88
N SER A 279 6.99 -25.52 -9.18
CA SER A 279 6.31 -25.64 -10.47
C SER A 279 4.87 -26.13 -10.26
N PHE A 280 4.04 -26.01 -11.28
CA PHE A 280 2.78 -26.77 -11.34
C PHE A 280 3.11 -28.25 -11.40
N GLY A 281 2.53 -29.03 -10.49
CA GLY A 281 2.88 -30.44 -10.24
C GLY A 281 3.87 -30.63 -9.08
N ASN A 282 4.74 -29.64 -8.81
CA ASN A 282 5.64 -29.64 -7.66
C ASN A 282 5.54 -28.33 -6.88
N GLY A 283 4.91 -28.38 -5.71
CA GLY A 283 4.60 -27.19 -4.87
C GLY A 283 3.25 -26.56 -5.20
N VAL A 284 2.78 -26.52 -6.45
CA VAL A 284 1.42 -26.15 -6.81
C VAL A 284 0.72 -27.40 -7.36
N LYS A 285 -0.19 -27.98 -6.58
CA LYS A 285 -0.84 -29.25 -6.91
C LYS A 285 -2.10 -29.10 -7.76
N LYS A 286 -2.78 -27.97 -7.59
CA LYS A 286 -4.03 -27.65 -8.28
C LYS A 286 -4.11 -26.14 -8.46
N ILE A 287 -4.74 -25.69 -9.53
CA ILE A 287 -5.06 -24.28 -9.73
C ILE A 287 -6.42 -24.14 -10.39
N SER A 288 -7.23 -23.20 -9.93
CA SER A 288 -8.59 -22.99 -10.42
C SER A 288 -8.81 -21.51 -10.73
N LEU A 289 -9.55 -21.26 -11.80
CA LEU A 289 -10.04 -19.93 -12.17
C LEU A 289 -11.54 -19.86 -11.86
N CYS A 290 -11.95 -18.87 -11.11
CA CYS A 290 -13.32 -18.67 -10.66
C CYS A 290 -13.88 -17.33 -11.11
N SER A 291 -15.21 -17.22 -11.25
CA SER A 291 -15.91 -15.94 -11.34
C SER A 291 -16.18 -15.35 -9.94
N ASP A 292 -16.17 -14.04 -9.86
CA ASP A 292 -16.50 -13.23 -8.69
C ASP A 292 -17.36 -12.02 -9.11
N PRO A 293 -18.63 -12.23 -9.46
CA PRO A 293 -19.49 -11.18 -10.01
C PRO A 293 -19.88 -10.11 -8.98
N ASP A 294 -19.85 -10.41 -7.70
CA ASP A 294 -20.17 -9.51 -6.59
C ASP A 294 -18.94 -8.80 -6.02
N ASN A 295 -17.74 -9.09 -6.56
CA ASN A 295 -16.49 -8.42 -6.22
C ASN A 295 -16.18 -8.47 -4.71
N ASP A 296 -16.43 -9.62 -4.07
CA ASP A 296 -16.11 -9.82 -2.65
C ASP A 296 -14.74 -10.52 -2.44
N GLY A 297 -14.04 -10.83 -3.52
CA GLY A 297 -12.73 -11.50 -3.52
C GLY A 297 -12.82 -13.00 -3.36
N LYS A 298 -14.03 -13.60 -3.44
CA LYS A 298 -14.23 -15.04 -3.29
C LYS A 298 -14.64 -15.71 -4.57
N CYS A 299 -14.41 -17.00 -4.63
CA CYS A 299 -14.84 -17.85 -5.74
C CYS A 299 -16.32 -18.17 -5.63
N ASN A 300 -17.14 -17.63 -6.54
CA ASN A 300 -18.56 -17.96 -6.63
C ASN A 300 -18.80 -19.20 -7.49
N GLU A 301 -18.15 -19.28 -8.65
CA GLU A 301 -18.27 -20.39 -9.58
C GLU A 301 -16.91 -20.72 -10.22
N THR A 302 -16.50 -21.97 -10.18
CA THR A 302 -15.30 -22.43 -10.88
C THR A 302 -15.54 -22.47 -12.39
N LEU A 303 -14.77 -21.69 -13.13
CA LEU A 303 -14.84 -21.61 -14.60
C LEU A 303 -13.94 -22.66 -15.26
N SER A 304 -12.77 -22.90 -14.68
CA SER A 304 -11.78 -23.85 -15.16
C SER A 304 -10.89 -24.30 -14.01
N GLU A 305 -10.48 -25.57 -14.05
CA GLU A 305 -9.62 -26.18 -13.03
C GLU A 305 -8.56 -27.04 -13.71
N LEU A 306 -7.34 -26.98 -13.19
CA LEU A 306 -6.20 -27.77 -13.66
C LEU A 306 -5.54 -28.45 -12.46
N SER A 307 -5.42 -29.76 -12.55
CA SER A 307 -4.77 -30.66 -11.59
C SER A 307 -4.06 -31.80 -12.35
N ASP A 308 -3.47 -32.73 -11.64
CA ASP A 308 -2.85 -33.93 -12.22
C ASP A 308 -1.84 -33.61 -13.33
N PHE A 309 -0.93 -32.68 -13.06
CA PHE A 309 0.11 -32.29 -13.99
C PHE A 309 1.05 -33.47 -14.26
N ALA A 310 1.08 -33.93 -15.49
CA ALA A 310 1.88 -35.11 -15.91
C ALA A 310 3.38 -34.87 -15.74
N GLU A 311 3.82 -33.60 -15.89
CA GLU A 311 5.21 -33.19 -15.71
C GLU A 311 5.23 -31.81 -15.02
N PRO A 312 6.29 -31.49 -14.23
CA PRO A 312 6.47 -30.14 -13.67
C PRO A 312 6.57 -29.08 -14.76
N GLN A 313 5.76 -28.04 -14.67
CA GLN A 313 5.74 -26.94 -15.65
C GLN A 313 5.68 -25.58 -14.98
N GLN A 314 6.25 -24.56 -15.64
CA GLN A 314 6.33 -23.18 -15.12
C GLN A 314 5.13 -22.33 -15.54
N SER A 315 4.26 -22.85 -16.39
CA SER A 315 3.08 -22.12 -16.85
C SER A 315 1.90 -23.02 -17.11
N VAL A 316 0.72 -22.52 -16.88
CA VAL A 316 -0.56 -23.17 -17.18
C VAL A 316 -1.47 -22.24 -17.96
N MET A 317 -2.37 -22.79 -18.77
CA MET A 317 -3.34 -22.03 -19.54
C MET A 317 -4.75 -22.52 -19.26
N PHE A 318 -5.56 -21.64 -18.71
CA PHE A 318 -6.99 -21.84 -18.60
C PHE A 318 -7.64 -21.57 -19.95
N GLN A 319 -8.36 -22.56 -20.47
CA GLN A 319 -9.25 -22.38 -21.61
C GLN A 319 -10.64 -22.03 -21.09
N ILE A 320 -11.18 -20.90 -21.55
CA ILE A 320 -12.47 -20.40 -21.10
C ILE A 320 -13.48 -20.64 -22.23
N PRO A 321 -14.56 -21.39 -21.97
CA PRO A 321 -15.58 -21.62 -22.99
C PRO A 321 -16.16 -20.32 -23.54
N SER A 322 -16.37 -20.25 -24.87
CA SER A 322 -16.91 -19.06 -25.50
C SER A 322 -18.26 -18.63 -24.89
N GLY A 323 -18.40 -17.33 -24.66
CA GLY A 323 -19.57 -16.71 -24.03
C GLY A 323 -19.59 -16.72 -22.52
N ARG A 324 -18.63 -17.39 -21.84
CA ARG A 324 -18.59 -17.42 -20.36
C ARG A 324 -18.13 -16.10 -19.75
N ILE A 325 -17.17 -15.44 -20.36
CA ILE A 325 -16.68 -14.11 -19.94
C ILE A 325 -16.75 -13.20 -21.17
N SER A 326 -17.92 -12.62 -21.37
CA SER A 326 -18.22 -11.69 -22.46
C SER A 326 -18.63 -10.34 -21.86
N LEU A 327 -17.94 -9.29 -22.23
CA LEU A 327 -18.13 -7.93 -21.71
C LEU A 327 -18.51 -6.99 -22.84
N SER A 328 -19.58 -6.20 -22.65
CA SER A 328 -19.89 -5.05 -23.51
C SER A 328 -18.92 -3.90 -23.20
N GLU A 329 -18.89 -2.90 -24.04
CA GLU A 329 -18.09 -1.70 -23.79
C GLU A 329 -18.48 -1.04 -22.45
N GLY A 330 -17.50 -0.80 -21.61
CA GLY A 330 -17.65 -0.22 -20.29
C GLY A 330 -17.97 -1.23 -19.19
N ASP A 331 -18.38 -2.46 -19.53
CA ASP A 331 -18.65 -3.51 -18.56
C ASP A 331 -17.34 -4.02 -17.91
N GLU A 332 -17.46 -4.42 -16.65
CA GLU A 332 -16.38 -5.04 -15.91
C GLU A 332 -16.85 -6.30 -15.18
N THR A 333 -15.91 -7.20 -14.93
CA THR A 333 -16.10 -8.41 -14.12
C THR A 333 -14.85 -8.72 -13.33
N PHE A 334 -14.99 -9.58 -12.34
CA PHE A 334 -13.88 -9.98 -11.48
C PHE A 334 -13.69 -11.50 -11.52
N LEU A 335 -12.43 -11.91 -11.39
CA LEU A 335 -12.04 -13.30 -11.34
C LEU A 335 -11.16 -13.54 -10.12
N VAL A 336 -11.30 -14.72 -9.53
CA VAL A 336 -10.41 -15.21 -8.46
C VAL A 336 -9.62 -16.39 -8.97
N VAL A 337 -8.33 -16.40 -8.70
CA VAL A 337 -7.47 -17.56 -8.91
C VAL A 337 -7.19 -18.19 -7.57
N LYS A 338 -7.46 -19.50 -7.45
CA LYS A 338 -7.14 -20.31 -6.28
C LYS A 338 -6.09 -21.35 -6.61
N ALA A 339 -5.30 -21.76 -5.62
CA ALA A 339 -4.34 -22.83 -5.76
C ALA A 339 -4.24 -23.68 -4.50
N ASP A 340 -3.96 -24.96 -4.68
CA ASP A 340 -3.50 -25.85 -3.61
C ASP A 340 -1.97 -25.76 -3.54
N LEU A 341 -1.46 -25.20 -2.45
CA LEU A 341 -0.05 -24.94 -2.23
C LEU A 341 0.54 -25.97 -1.25
N ASP A 342 1.62 -26.62 -1.66
CA ASP A 342 2.35 -27.61 -0.85
C ASP A 342 3.85 -27.34 -0.96
N PHE A 343 4.31 -26.28 -0.31
CA PHE A 343 5.71 -25.85 -0.34
C PHE A 343 6.52 -26.51 0.76
N TYR A 344 7.78 -26.79 0.44
CA TYR A 344 8.79 -27.28 1.35
C TYR A 344 9.78 -26.17 1.73
N LYS A 345 10.63 -26.44 2.72
CA LYS A 345 11.69 -25.52 3.14
C LYS A 345 12.48 -25.00 1.92
N ASP A 346 12.75 -23.70 1.94
CA ASP A 346 13.48 -22.97 0.90
C ASP A 346 12.74 -22.81 -0.45
N GLN A 347 11.52 -23.33 -0.56
CA GLN A 347 10.70 -23.10 -1.74
C GLN A 347 10.01 -21.73 -1.69
N ASN A 348 10.01 -21.06 -2.83
CA ASN A 348 9.27 -19.83 -3.01
C ASN A 348 8.84 -19.67 -4.47
N THR A 349 7.79 -18.91 -4.68
CA THR A 349 7.29 -18.58 -6.02
C THR A 349 6.50 -17.28 -6.03
N THR A 350 6.37 -16.73 -7.21
CA THR A 350 5.48 -15.63 -7.53
C THR A 350 4.63 -16.05 -8.72
N PHE A 351 3.34 -15.84 -8.65
CA PHE A 351 2.44 -16.02 -9.78
C PHE A 351 2.33 -14.70 -10.55
N TYR A 352 2.29 -14.78 -11.88
CA TYR A 352 2.16 -13.59 -12.70
C TYR A 352 1.44 -13.83 -14.02
N ILE A 353 0.85 -12.76 -14.55
CA ILE A 353 0.14 -12.71 -15.82
C ILE A 353 0.72 -11.56 -16.61
N ASN A 354 1.29 -11.86 -17.79
CA ASN A 354 1.79 -10.84 -18.72
C ASN A 354 0.71 -10.48 -19.76
N ASP A 355 0.93 -9.44 -20.54
CA ASP A 355 0.07 -9.04 -21.65
C ASP A 355 -0.13 -10.16 -22.70
N SER A 356 0.93 -10.90 -23.02
CA SER A 356 0.90 -12.06 -23.93
C SER A 356 0.17 -13.29 -23.37
N ALA A 357 -0.18 -13.26 -22.08
CA ALA A 357 -0.88 -14.35 -21.39
C ALA A 357 -2.42 -14.30 -21.58
N VAL A 358 -2.94 -13.25 -22.19
CA VAL A 358 -4.37 -12.98 -22.34
C VAL A 358 -4.80 -13.20 -23.79
N THR A 359 -5.74 -14.10 -24.01
CA THR A 359 -6.32 -14.34 -25.35
C THR A 359 -7.75 -13.81 -25.40
N LEU A 360 -7.98 -12.84 -26.24
CA LEU A 360 -9.27 -12.21 -26.47
C LEU A 360 -9.84 -12.63 -27.83
N LYS A 361 -11.16 -12.61 -27.96
CA LYS A 361 -11.87 -12.87 -29.22
C LYS A 361 -11.58 -11.78 -30.25
N SER A 362 -11.60 -10.52 -29.83
CA SER A 362 -11.26 -9.39 -30.67
C SER A 362 -9.85 -8.89 -30.35
N ARG A 363 -9.13 -8.46 -31.37
CA ARG A 363 -7.76 -7.92 -31.18
C ARG A 363 -7.81 -6.55 -30.51
N GLN A 364 -7.54 -6.53 -29.23
CA GLN A 364 -7.31 -5.32 -28.44
C GLN A 364 -5.97 -5.43 -27.72
N LYS A 365 -5.36 -4.30 -27.40
CA LYS A 365 -4.19 -4.27 -26.52
C LYS A 365 -4.64 -4.58 -25.10
N ILE A 366 -3.75 -5.18 -24.34
CA ILE A 366 -3.99 -5.41 -22.91
C ILE A 366 -3.35 -4.27 -22.12
N ALA A 367 -4.13 -3.63 -21.26
CA ALA A 367 -3.65 -2.69 -20.26
C ALA A 367 -3.68 -3.34 -18.87
N GLY A 368 -2.84 -2.86 -17.95
CA GLY A 368 -2.85 -3.28 -16.56
C GLY A 368 -1.93 -4.45 -16.23
N THR A 369 -1.35 -5.08 -17.21
CA THR A 369 -0.33 -6.12 -17.02
C THR A 369 1.07 -5.50 -16.85
N PRO A 370 2.03 -6.21 -16.23
CA PRO A 370 1.86 -7.51 -15.58
C PRO A 370 1.05 -7.43 -14.28
N VAL A 371 0.21 -8.43 -14.03
CA VAL A 371 -0.37 -8.69 -12.71
C VAL A 371 0.50 -9.72 -12.01
N LYS A 372 0.93 -9.44 -10.78
CA LYS A 372 1.93 -10.24 -10.10
C LYS A 372 1.64 -10.32 -8.60
N THR A 373 1.70 -11.52 -8.02
CA THR A 373 1.56 -11.69 -6.57
C THR A 373 2.79 -11.23 -5.81
N GLU A 374 2.66 -11.02 -4.52
CA GLU A 374 3.80 -11.09 -3.62
C GLU A 374 4.45 -12.47 -3.70
N THR A 375 5.66 -12.61 -3.16
CA THR A 375 6.34 -13.90 -3.15
C THR A 375 5.74 -14.79 -2.07
N PHE A 376 5.12 -15.89 -2.47
CA PHE A 376 4.79 -17.00 -1.59
C PHE A 376 6.08 -17.72 -1.21
N LYS A 377 6.33 -17.88 0.06
CA LYS A 377 7.54 -18.54 0.54
C LYS A 377 7.28 -19.37 1.77
N TYR A 378 7.97 -20.50 1.85
CA TYR A 378 8.09 -21.22 3.10
C TYR A 378 9.07 -20.46 3.99
N SER A 379 8.62 -19.93 5.11
CA SER A 379 9.46 -19.25 6.09
C SER A 379 9.26 -19.87 7.46
N CYS A 380 10.35 -20.40 7.99
CA CYS A 380 10.39 -20.99 9.32
C CYS A 380 11.24 -20.12 10.22
N LYS A 381 10.79 -19.87 11.44
CA LYS A 381 11.67 -19.36 12.49
C LYS A 381 12.38 -20.56 13.11
N GLU A 382 13.68 -20.43 13.35
CA GLU A 382 14.51 -21.52 13.93
C GLU A 382 13.96 -22.10 15.23
N ASP A 383 13.21 -21.29 15.99
CA ASP A 383 12.65 -21.66 17.31
C ASP A 383 11.20 -22.19 17.22
N ASP A 384 10.63 -22.37 16.03
CA ASP A 384 9.26 -22.81 15.89
C ASP A 384 9.20 -24.35 15.88
N PRO A 385 8.63 -25.00 16.93
CA PRO A 385 8.57 -26.45 17.01
C PRO A 385 7.80 -27.10 15.85
N ASP A 386 6.88 -26.36 15.21
CA ASP A 386 6.14 -26.83 14.04
C ASP A 386 6.96 -26.72 12.74
N CYS A 387 8.12 -26.08 12.80
CA CYS A 387 9.11 -26.02 11.73
C CYS A 387 10.01 -27.26 11.65
N GLN A 388 9.93 -28.13 12.61
CA GLN A 388 10.60 -29.40 12.52
C GLN A 388 9.91 -30.26 11.47
N LEU A 389 10.55 -30.30 10.31
CA LEU A 389 10.51 -31.31 9.25
C LEU A 389 9.18 -32.10 9.16
N LYS A 390 8.45 -31.90 8.08
CA LYS A 390 7.72 -33.06 7.56
C LYS A 390 8.74 -34.21 7.51
N PRO A 391 8.46 -35.35 8.15
CA PRO A 391 9.35 -36.51 8.03
C PRO A 391 9.55 -36.75 6.54
N GLU A 392 10.79 -36.87 6.12
CA GLU A 392 11.07 -37.46 4.79
C GLU A 392 10.17 -38.66 4.66
N GLU A 393 9.32 -38.71 3.63
CA GLU A 393 8.65 -39.91 3.24
C GLU A 393 9.77 -40.95 3.09
N LYS A 394 9.85 -41.88 4.05
CA LYS A 394 10.67 -43.05 3.90
C LYS A 394 10.19 -43.70 2.63
N THR A 395 10.95 -43.56 1.56
CA THR A 395 10.92 -44.51 0.48
C THR A 395 11.23 -45.84 1.15
N ASP A 396 10.24 -46.73 1.22
CA ASP A 396 10.45 -48.12 1.54
C ASP A 396 11.40 -48.70 0.46
N GLU A 397 12.70 -48.46 0.66
CA GLU A 397 13.72 -49.31 0.02
C GLU A 397 13.72 -50.61 0.81
N GLU A 398 13.21 -51.62 0.15
CA GLU A 398 13.27 -53.02 0.55
C GLU A 398 14.63 -53.36 1.15
N GLU A 399 14.60 -53.87 2.37
CA GLU A 399 15.70 -54.60 2.97
C GLU A 399 16.18 -55.70 2.03
N SER A 400 17.33 -55.49 1.39
CA SER A 400 18.18 -56.61 1.01
C SER A 400 19.44 -56.49 1.85
N GLY A 401 19.54 -57.40 2.82
CA GLY A 401 20.69 -57.50 3.70
C GLY A 401 22.00 -57.69 2.93
N ASP A 402 23.04 -57.09 3.42
CA ASP A 402 24.21 -57.87 3.84
C ASP A 402 25.19 -57.05 4.66
N SER A 403 25.78 -57.71 5.60
CA SER A 403 26.75 -57.41 6.60
C SER A 403 28.01 -56.65 6.13
N GLY A 404 28.49 -55.71 6.95
CA GLY A 404 29.86 -55.23 6.86
C GLY A 404 30.25 -54.13 7.85
N CYS A 405 30.64 -54.51 9.05
CA CYS A 405 31.40 -53.64 9.96
C CYS A 405 32.65 -53.00 9.31
N SER A 406 32.88 -51.76 9.56
CA SER A 406 34.25 -51.27 9.84
C SER A 406 34.25 -49.88 10.51
N LEU A 407 34.61 -49.90 11.75
CA LEU A 407 35.16 -48.77 12.48
C LEU A 407 36.50 -48.40 11.90
N LEU A 408 36.77 -47.11 11.71
CA LEU A 408 38.11 -46.55 11.80
C LEU A 408 38.04 -45.09 12.30
N PHE A 409 38.45 -44.97 13.56
CA PHE A 409 38.99 -43.75 14.13
C PHE A 409 40.37 -43.50 13.54
N VAL A 410 40.74 -42.26 13.22
CA VAL A 410 42.08 -41.70 13.43
C VAL A 410 41.97 -40.16 13.46
N ASP A 411 42.43 -39.62 14.61
CA ASP A 411 43.07 -38.35 14.96
C ASP A 411 42.56 -37.03 14.35
#